data_a00ee4956fc62ef8f0c5fb28757f1976
#
_entry.id   a00ee4956fc62ef8f0c5fb28757f1976
#
_cell.length_a   1.000
_cell.length_b   1.000
_cell.length_c   1.000
_cell.angle_alpha   90.00
_cell.angle_beta   90.00
_cell.angle_gamma   90.00
#
_symmetry.space_group_name_H-M   'P 1'
#
loop_
_entity.id
_entity.type
_entity.pdbx_description
1 polymer ?
#
loop_
_entity_poly.entity_id
_entity_poly.type
_entity_poly.pdbx_seq_one_letter_code
_entity_poly.pdbx_strand_id
1 'polypeptide(L)' 'MIITNRLTALKVASIRSDCRLCDGQGLYLEARGNARLWIFRYRRDDKERNLGLGSARDVTLAEARDLAAEARKKLS' A
#
# COMPACT_ATOMS: atom_id res chain seq x y z
N MET A 1 -16.18 -11.86 0.86
CA MET A 1 -16.00 -10.89 -0.23
C MET A 1 -14.71 -10.10 -0.02
N ILE A 2 -13.88 -10.02 -1.04
CA ILE A 2 -12.64 -9.25 -0.96
C ILE A 2 -12.96 -7.80 -1.31
N ILE A 3 -12.60 -6.88 -0.42
CA ILE A 3 -12.77 -5.45 -0.65
C ILE A 3 -11.46 -4.90 -1.20
N THR A 4 -11.51 -4.28 -2.38
CA THR A 4 -10.35 -3.68 -3.02
C THR A 4 -10.67 -2.23 -3.38
N ASN A 5 -9.62 -1.48 -3.71
CA ASN A 5 -9.75 -0.08 -4.13
C ASN A 5 -10.48 0.77 -3.09
N ARG A 6 -10.15 0.55 -1.82
CA ARG A 6 -10.80 1.24 -0.70
C ARG A 6 -10.33 2.68 -0.54
N LEU A 7 -9.12 2.97 -0.98
CA LEU A 7 -8.57 4.31 -0.87
C LEU A 7 -8.97 5.16 -2.06
N THR A 8 -8.99 6.46 -1.84
CA THR A 8 -9.18 7.45 -2.89
C THR A 8 -8.00 8.42 -2.85
N ALA A 9 -7.78 9.16 -3.94
CA ALA A 9 -6.73 10.17 -3.97
C ALA A 9 -6.91 11.18 -2.85
N LEU A 10 -8.15 11.50 -2.53
CA LEU A 10 -8.46 12.45 -1.47
C LEU A 10 -8.05 11.92 -0.10
N LYS A 11 -8.32 10.64 0.17
CA LYS A 11 -7.90 10.01 1.43
C LYS A 11 -6.40 9.92 1.55
N VAL A 12 -5.71 9.61 0.43
CA VAL A 12 -4.25 9.57 0.41
C VAL A 12 -3.67 10.93 0.78
N ALA A 13 -4.25 12.00 0.24
CA ALA A 13 -3.77 13.36 0.51
C ALA A 13 -4.05 13.81 1.93
N SER A 14 -5.10 13.29 2.57
CA SER A 14 -5.54 13.75 3.88
C SER A 14 -5.20 12.80 5.04
N ILE A 15 -4.42 11.76 4.80
CA ILE A 15 -4.08 10.80 5.84
C ILE A 15 -3.28 11.48 6.96
N ARG A 16 -3.62 11.14 8.19
CA ARG A 16 -2.94 11.66 9.37
C ARG A 16 -1.64 10.93 9.62
N SER A 17 -0.72 11.57 10.37
CA SER A 17 0.53 10.95 10.79
C SER A 17 0.28 9.71 11.64
N ASP A 18 1.23 8.77 11.57
CA ASP A 18 1.23 7.56 12.38
C ASP A 18 -0.04 6.73 12.21
N CYS A 19 -0.50 6.65 10.97
CA CYS A 19 -1.69 5.93 10.60
C CYS A 19 -1.38 5.00 9.43
N ARG A 20 -2.10 3.90 9.34
CA ARG A 20 -1.97 2.97 8.22
C ARG A 20 -3.35 2.71 7.65
N LEU A 21 -3.50 2.91 6.34
CA LEU A 21 -4.76 2.67 5.64
C LEU A 21 -4.60 1.54 4.64
N CYS A 22 -5.58 0.67 4.57
CA CYS A 22 -5.58 -0.47 3.67
C CYS A 22 -6.41 -0.16 2.43
N ASP A 23 -5.82 -0.36 1.24
CA ASP A 23 -6.56 -0.25 -0.01
C ASP A 23 -7.20 -1.59 -0.41
N GLY A 24 -6.68 -2.68 0.13
CA GLY A 24 -7.13 -4.03 -0.19
C GLY A 24 -6.05 -4.83 -0.89
N GLN A 25 -6.18 -6.16 -0.87
CA GLN A 25 -5.25 -7.08 -1.51
C GLN A 25 -3.79 -6.88 -1.13
N GLY A 26 -3.55 -6.45 0.11
CA GLY A 26 -2.20 -6.29 0.63
C GLY A 26 -1.58 -4.93 0.42
N LEU A 27 -2.24 -4.00 -0.26
CA LEU A 27 -1.72 -2.65 -0.47
C LEU A 27 -2.12 -1.76 0.70
N TYR A 28 -1.13 -1.11 1.29
CA TYR A 28 -1.31 -0.20 2.43
C TYR A 28 -0.60 1.12 2.17
N LEU A 29 -1.19 2.17 2.70
CA LEU A 29 -0.52 3.47 2.80
C LEU A 29 -0.17 3.71 4.26
N GLU A 30 1.11 3.85 4.54
CA GLU A 30 1.59 4.11 5.90
C GLU A 30 2.05 5.56 6.03
N ALA A 31 1.46 6.27 6.98
CA ALA A 31 1.86 7.63 7.30
C ALA A 31 2.69 7.61 8.57
N ARG A 32 3.92 8.08 8.48
CA ARG A 32 4.83 8.16 9.62
C ARG A 32 5.50 9.53 9.60
N GLY A 33 5.16 10.36 10.59
CA GLY A 33 5.61 11.74 10.59
C GLY A 33 5.12 12.45 9.33
N ASN A 34 6.05 13.05 8.57
CA ASN A 34 5.72 13.69 7.31
C ASN A 34 5.82 12.76 6.11
N ALA A 35 6.21 11.51 6.35
CA ALA A 35 6.38 10.53 5.27
C ALA A 35 5.08 9.80 5.01
N ARG A 36 4.84 9.49 3.73
CA ARG A 36 3.71 8.68 3.28
C ARG A 36 4.27 7.62 2.35
N LEU A 37 4.18 6.36 2.77
CA LEU A 37 4.83 5.27 2.07
C LEU A 37 3.82 4.22 1.64
N TRP A 38 3.98 3.73 0.42
CA TRP A 38 3.20 2.61 -0.08
C TRP A 38 3.89 1.32 0.31
N ILE A 39 3.12 0.37 0.84
CA ILE A 39 3.64 -0.92 1.30
C ILE A 39 2.75 -2.02 0.76
N PHE A 40 3.39 -3.06 0.22
CA PHE A 40 2.69 -4.29 -0.14
C PHE A 40 3.00 -5.34 0.93
N ARG A 41 1.95 -5.81 1.59
CA ARG A 41 2.05 -6.82 2.63
C ARG A 41 1.71 -8.17 2.04
N TYR A 42 2.58 -9.15 2.23
CA TYR A 42 2.37 -10.47 1.69
C TYR A 42 2.84 -11.52 2.69
N ARG A 43 2.45 -12.75 2.45
CA ARG A 43 2.80 -13.88 3.31
C ARG A 43 3.60 -14.89 2.50
N ARG A 44 4.72 -15.29 3.06
CA ARG A 44 5.60 -16.28 2.42
C ARG A 44 6.22 -17.14 3.50
N ASP A 45 6.16 -18.46 3.30
CA ASP A 45 6.70 -19.43 4.28
C ASP A 45 6.13 -19.21 5.67
N ASP A 46 4.83 -18.92 5.75
CA ASP A 46 4.09 -18.66 7.00
C ASP A 46 4.56 -17.41 7.73
N LYS A 47 5.33 -16.55 7.07
CA LYS A 47 5.79 -15.28 7.64
C LYS A 47 5.21 -14.11 6.89
N GLU A 48 4.77 -13.10 7.64
CA GLU A 48 4.34 -11.85 7.04
C GLU A 48 5.56 -11.01 6.67
N ARG A 49 5.53 -10.46 5.46
CA ARG A 49 6.60 -9.61 4.97
C ARG A 49 6.00 -8.36 4.37
N ASN A 50 6.76 -7.29 4.40
CA ASN A 50 6.37 -6.01 3.83
C ASN A 50 7.35 -5.61 2.75
N LEU A 51 6.83 -5.18 1.60
CA LEU A 51 7.64 -4.70 0.51
C LEU A 51 7.33 -3.23 0.29
N GLY A 52 8.34 -2.37 0.39
CA GLY A 52 8.17 -0.95 0.12
C GLY A 52 8.00 -0.71 -1.37
N LEU A 53 6.96 0.03 -1.75
CA LEU A 53 6.67 0.33 -3.15
C LEU A 53 7.04 1.76 -3.53
N GLY A 54 7.38 2.58 -2.54
CA GLY A 54 7.79 3.95 -2.78
C GLY A 54 6.98 4.95 -1.97
N SER A 55 7.41 6.21 -2.08
CA SER A 55 6.75 7.32 -1.38
C SER A 55 5.51 7.76 -2.15
N ALA A 56 4.46 8.12 -1.42
CA ALA A 56 3.25 8.66 -2.04
C ALA A 56 3.52 10.00 -2.74
N ARG A 57 4.66 10.62 -2.45
CA ARG A 57 5.08 11.82 -3.15
C ARG A 57 5.45 11.53 -4.60
N ASP A 58 6.04 10.35 -4.85
CA ASP A 58 6.53 9.97 -6.17
C ASP A 58 5.64 8.95 -6.86
N VAL A 59 4.83 8.22 -6.10
CA VAL A 59 4.00 7.12 -6.60
C VAL A 59 2.54 7.44 -6.29
N THR A 60 1.74 7.55 -7.35
CA THR A 60 0.30 7.80 -7.19
C THR A 60 -0.41 6.54 -6.72
N LEU A 61 -1.66 6.69 -6.27
CA LEU A 61 -2.49 5.54 -5.88
C LEU A 61 -2.63 4.54 -7.03
N ALA A 62 -2.84 5.02 -8.25
CA ALA A 62 -2.96 4.14 -9.42
C ALA A 62 -1.67 3.38 -9.67
N GLU A 63 -0.54 4.08 -9.59
CA GLU A 63 0.78 3.45 -9.75
C GLU A 63 1.06 2.43 -8.65
N ALA A 64 0.67 2.76 -7.41
CA ALA A 64 0.85 1.85 -6.28
C ALA A 64 0.06 0.56 -6.48
N ARG A 65 -1.16 0.68 -7.00
CA ARG A 65 -1.99 -0.49 -7.30
C ARG A 65 -1.34 -1.37 -8.37
N ASP A 66 -0.76 -0.77 -9.39
CA ASP A 66 -0.06 -1.51 -10.44
C ASP A 66 1.16 -2.22 -9.87
N LEU A 67 1.94 -1.53 -9.06
CA LEU A 67 3.13 -2.12 -8.43
C LEU A 67 2.74 -3.28 -7.49
N ALA A 68 1.66 -3.13 -6.75
CA ALA A 68 1.17 -4.19 -5.87
C ALA A 68 0.71 -5.40 -6.67
N ALA A 69 0.05 -5.18 -7.81
CA ALA A 69 -0.40 -6.27 -8.67
C ALA A 69 0.80 -7.05 -9.24
N GLU A 70 1.84 -6.34 -9.67
CA GLU A 70 3.06 -6.98 -10.15
C GLU A 70 3.75 -7.77 -9.05
N ALA A 71 3.86 -7.19 -7.86
CA ALA A 71 4.47 -7.86 -6.72
C ALA A 71 3.71 -9.12 -6.34
N ARG A 72 2.38 -9.06 -6.39
CA ARG A 72 1.52 -10.20 -6.09
C ARG A 72 1.80 -11.35 -7.05
N LYS A 73 1.99 -11.06 -8.33
CA LYS A 73 2.31 -12.08 -9.31
C LYS A 73 3.67 -12.72 -9.06
N LYS A 74 4.67 -11.89 -8.74
CA LYS A 74 6.03 -12.37 -8.53
C LYS A 74 6.19 -13.16 -7.24
N LEU A 75 5.41 -12.82 -6.22
CA LEU A 75 5.57 -13.36 -4.87
C LEU A 75 4.56 -14.45 -4.52
N SER A 76 3.66 -14.75 -5.42
CA SER A 76 2.68 -15.80 -5.19
C SER A 76 3.20 -17.19 -5.53
#